data_99f3c13b10d6770a9bb8b0225c0b3b58
#
_entry.id   99f3c13b10d6770a9bb8b0225c0b3b58
#
_cell.length_a   1.000
_cell.length_b   1.000
_cell.length_c   1.000
_cell.angle_alpha   90.00
_cell.angle_beta   90.00
_cell.angle_gamma   90.00
#
_symmetry.space_group_name_H-M   'P 1'
#
loop_
_entity.id
_entity.type
_entity.pdbx_description
1 polymer ?
#
loop_
_entity_poly.entity_id
_entity_poly.type
_entity_poly.pdbx_seq_one_letter_code
_entity_poly.pdbx_strand_id
1 'polypeptide(L)'
;KTSSPNLDLVPANIDLVAAEIELVDFQEREYCLKKSIEEIKSNYDYIIIDCAPSLGILTLNALAASDSVIVPIQCEYFALEGLGKLLNTIKIIQQRLNNNLIIEGLLLTMYDTRLRLSNQVVEEVKTHFQDMVFKTIIHRNVRLGESPSFGETIIIHDASSKGAINYLNLASEIIKKNEEEITTEAFSDEK
;
A
#
# COMPACT_ATOMS: atom_id res chain seq x y z
N LYS A 1 13.45 -13.51 -8.77
CA LYS A 1 14.35 -13.24 -7.62
C LYS A 1 15.09 -11.95 -7.86
N THR A 2 15.34 -11.17 -6.83
CA THR A 2 16.10 -9.94 -6.87
C THR A 2 17.50 -10.13 -6.26
N SER A 3 18.33 -9.10 -6.30
CA SER A 3 19.61 -9.05 -5.57
C SER A 3 19.46 -8.90 -4.05
N SER A 4 18.26 -8.46 -3.61
CA SER A 4 17.96 -8.33 -2.17
C SER A 4 17.56 -9.68 -1.60
N PRO A 5 18.09 -10.11 -0.44
CA PRO A 5 17.69 -11.35 0.21
C PRO A 5 16.19 -11.36 0.54
N ASN A 6 15.55 -12.53 0.38
CA ASN A 6 14.14 -12.77 0.70
C ASN A 6 13.17 -11.84 -0.04
N LEU A 7 13.57 -11.28 -1.18
CA LEU A 7 12.73 -10.43 -2.02
C LEU A 7 12.66 -10.98 -3.43
N ASP A 8 11.47 -11.36 -3.84
CA ASP A 8 11.14 -11.69 -5.22
C ASP A 8 10.30 -10.56 -5.83
N LEU A 9 10.40 -10.36 -7.14
CA LEU A 9 9.68 -9.33 -7.87
C LEU A 9 9.01 -9.95 -9.08
N VAL A 10 7.72 -9.66 -9.24
CA VAL A 10 6.98 -9.89 -10.49
C VAL A 10 6.84 -8.53 -11.18
N PRO A 11 7.64 -8.25 -12.22
CA PRO A 11 7.58 -6.97 -12.90
C PRO A 11 6.33 -6.90 -13.80
N ALA A 12 5.68 -5.74 -13.82
CA ALA A 12 4.73 -5.39 -14.86
C ALA A 12 5.44 -4.76 -16.06
N ASN A 13 4.85 -4.91 -17.24
CA ASN A 13 5.26 -4.20 -18.46
C ASN A 13 4.05 -3.53 -19.11
N ILE A 14 4.28 -2.84 -20.23
CA ILE A 14 3.22 -2.10 -20.94
C ILE A 14 2.11 -3.03 -21.47
N ASP A 15 2.43 -4.31 -21.74
CA ASP A 15 1.47 -5.27 -22.27
C ASP A 15 0.37 -5.58 -21.24
N LEU A 16 0.62 -5.37 -19.95
CA LEU A 16 -0.40 -5.52 -18.91
C LEU A 16 -1.59 -4.56 -19.11
N VAL A 17 -1.41 -3.45 -19.82
CA VAL A 17 -2.51 -2.54 -20.20
C VAL A 17 -3.52 -3.26 -21.10
N ALA A 18 -3.06 -4.20 -21.92
CA ALA A 18 -3.96 -5.01 -22.76
C ALA A 18 -4.97 -5.83 -21.91
N ALA A 19 -4.61 -6.20 -20.69
CA ALA A 19 -5.51 -6.92 -19.80
C ALA A 19 -6.78 -6.11 -19.47
N GLU A 20 -6.75 -4.77 -19.50
CA GLU A 20 -7.96 -3.95 -19.33
C GLU A 20 -8.99 -4.18 -20.44
N ILE A 21 -8.55 -4.57 -21.63
CA ILE A 21 -9.41 -4.88 -22.78
C ILE A 21 -9.73 -6.37 -22.81
N GLU A 22 -8.73 -7.22 -22.64
CA GLU A 22 -8.87 -8.67 -22.75
C GLU A 22 -9.76 -9.26 -21.66
N LEU A 23 -9.72 -8.72 -20.45
CA LEU A 23 -10.52 -9.17 -19.32
C LEU A 23 -11.99 -8.75 -19.40
N VAL A 24 -12.41 -7.91 -20.37
CA VAL A 24 -13.79 -7.39 -20.45
C VAL A 24 -14.80 -8.53 -20.51
N ASP A 25 -14.52 -9.57 -21.28
CA ASP A 25 -15.42 -10.71 -21.50
C ASP A 25 -15.14 -11.90 -20.57
N PHE A 26 -14.17 -11.79 -19.67
CA PHE A 26 -13.82 -12.87 -18.75
C PHE A 26 -14.82 -12.93 -17.58
N GLN A 27 -15.29 -14.14 -17.27
CA GLN A 27 -16.05 -14.38 -16.04
C GLN A 27 -15.12 -14.23 -14.83
N GLU A 28 -15.63 -13.58 -13.77
CA GLU A 28 -14.86 -13.31 -12.53
C GLU A 28 -13.52 -12.60 -12.80
N ARG A 29 -13.52 -11.70 -13.78
CA ARG A 29 -12.34 -10.93 -14.21
C ARG A 29 -11.66 -10.15 -13.09
N GLU A 30 -12.39 -9.82 -12.05
CA GLU A 30 -11.89 -9.10 -10.86
C GLU A 30 -11.02 -9.99 -9.96
N TYR A 31 -11.03 -11.32 -10.14
CA TYR A 31 -10.34 -12.30 -9.29
C TYR A 31 -9.18 -13.02 -10.01
N CYS A 32 -8.78 -12.59 -11.20
CA CYS A 32 -7.69 -13.22 -11.94
C CYS A 32 -6.38 -13.20 -11.15
N LEU A 33 -6.01 -12.05 -10.57
CA LEU A 33 -4.81 -11.93 -9.76
C LEU A 33 -4.89 -12.79 -8.49
N LYS A 34 -6.03 -12.77 -7.80
CA LYS A 34 -6.26 -13.59 -6.61
C LYS A 34 -6.00 -15.08 -6.90
N LYS A 35 -6.56 -15.60 -7.98
CA LYS A 35 -6.34 -16.99 -8.41
C LYS A 35 -4.86 -17.26 -8.74
N SER A 36 -4.18 -16.29 -9.37
CA SER A 36 -2.77 -16.45 -9.79
C SER A 36 -1.80 -16.46 -8.59
N ILE A 37 -2.08 -15.75 -7.53
CA ILE A 37 -1.18 -15.70 -6.36
C ILE A 37 -1.48 -16.78 -5.32
N GLU A 38 -2.63 -17.45 -5.40
CA GLU A 38 -3.07 -18.46 -4.40
C GLU A 38 -2.02 -19.56 -4.21
N GLU A 39 -1.43 -20.08 -5.29
CA GLU A 39 -0.45 -21.15 -5.24
C GLU A 39 0.88 -20.76 -4.59
N ILE A 40 1.19 -19.47 -4.58
CA ILE A 40 2.46 -18.94 -4.05
C ILE A 40 2.32 -18.23 -2.71
N LYS A 41 1.08 -17.90 -2.30
CA LYS A 41 0.80 -17.08 -1.10
C LYS A 41 1.47 -17.64 0.15
N SER A 42 1.48 -18.97 0.33
CA SER A 42 2.08 -19.64 1.48
C SER A 42 3.62 -19.58 1.54
N ASN A 43 4.27 -19.14 0.47
CA ASN A 43 5.73 -19.06 0.41
C ASN A 43 6.29 -17.72 0.88
N TYR A 44 5.41 -16.76 1.19
CA TYR A 44 5.78 -15.38 1.53
C TYR A 44 5.07 -14.92 2.79
N ASP A 45 5.77 -14.21 3.64
CA ASP A 45 5.17 -13.54 4.81
C ASP A 45 4.32 -12.33 4.37
N TYR A 46 4.75 -11.62 3.32
CA TYR A 46 4.07 -10.46 2.74
C TYR A 46 4.10 -10.50 1.22
N ILE A 47 2.97 -10.18 0.58
CA ILE A 47 2.85 -9.91 -0.86
C ILE A 47 2.38 -8.47 -1.01
N ILE A 48 3.23 -7.61 -1.57
CA ILE A 48 2.93 -6.19 -1.78
C ILE A 48 2.56 -5.98 -3.24
N ILE A 49 1.36 -5.45 -3.49
CA ILE A 49 0.85 -5.16 -4.83
C ILE A 49 0.87 -3.65 -5.03
N ASP A 50 1.76 -3.17 -5.90
CA ASP A 50 1.79 -1.76 -6.31
C ASP A 50 0.74 -1.50 -7.39
N CYS A 51 -0.14 -0.53 -7.16
CA CYS A 51 -1.30 -0.25 -8.01
C CYS A 51 -1.24 1.16 -8.57
N ALA A 52 -1.69 1.32 -9.82
CA ALA A 52 -1.95 2.64 -10.38
C ALA A 52 -3.09 3.34 -9.61
N PRO A 53 -3.11 4.69 -9.56
CA PRO A 53 -4.17 5.45 -8.89
C PRO A 53 -5.51 5.41 -9.63
N SER A 54 -5.62 4.67 -10.72
CA SER A 54 -6.86 4.48 -11.47
C SER A 54 -7.72 3.38 -10.83
N LEU A 55 -9.02 3.43 -11.03
CA LEU A 55 -9.97 2.40 -10.59
C LEU A 55 -10.33 1.43 -11.74
N GLY A 56 -9.35 1.15 -12.60
CA GLY A 56 -9.47 0.16 -13.66
C GLY A 56 -9.50 -1.28 -13.15
N ILE A 57 -9.70 -2.24 -14.06
CA ILE A 57 -9.80 -3.66 -13.72
C ILE A 57 -8.54 -4.19 -13.02
N LEU A 58 -7.37 -3.63 -13.29
CA LEU A 58 -6.13 -4.03 -12.63
C LEU A 58 -6.14 -3.67 -11.14
N THR A 59 -6.59 -2.47 -10.79
CA THR A 59 -6.72 -2.06 -9.38
C THR A 59 -7.82 -2.85 -8.66
N LEU A 60 -8.93 -3.17 -9.35
CA LEU A 60 -9.96 -4.04 -8.79
C LEU A 60 -9.41 -5.44 -8.49
N ASN A 61 -8.59 -6.01 -9.39
CA ASN A 61 -7.91 -7.28 -9.17
C ASN A 61 -6.98 -7.23 -7.95
N ALA A 62 -6.20 -6.16 -7.82
CA ALA A 62 -5.32 -5.99 -6.68
C ALA A 62 -6.09 -5.95 -5.35
N LEU A 63 -7.15 -5.15 -5.26
CA LEU A 63 -7.95 -5.02 -4.04
C LEU A 63 -8.80 -6.27 -3.75
N ALA A 64 -9.22 -7.01 -4.78
CA ALA A 64 -9.90 -8.30 -4.62
C ALA A 64 -8.97 -9.41 -4.12
N ALA A 65 -7.66 -9.30 -4.41
CA ALA A 65 -6.64 -10.26 -4.01
C ALA A 65 -6.01 -9.96 -2.64
N SER A 66 -6.13 -8.71 -2.16
CA SER A 66 -5.45 -8.23 -0.95
C SER A 66 -6.24 -8.55 0.32
N ASP A 67 -5.51 -8.77 1.41
CA ASP A 67 -6.06 -8.87 2.76
C ASP A 67 -6.23 -7.46 3.36
N SER A 68 -5.29 -6.54 3.08
CA SER A 68 -5.36 -5.15 3.52
C SER A 68 -4.88 -4.16 2.46
N VAL A 69 -5.20 -2.87 2.64
CA VAL A 69 -4.78 -1.78 1.75
C VAL A 69 -4.15 -0.64 2.53
N ILE A 70 -2.94 -0.25 2.14
CA ILE A 70 -2.29 0.98 2.60
C ILE A 70 -2.64 2.10 1.63
N VAL A 71 -3.12 3.22 2.17
CA VAL A 71 -3.50 4.40 1.39
C VAL A 71 -2.45 5.50 1.55
N PRO A 72 -1.55 5.70 0.58
CA PRO A 72 -0.59 6.79 0.62
C PRO A 72 -1.27 8.13 0.33
N ILE A 73 -0.97 9.13 1.17
CA ILE A 73 -1.51 10.48 1.09
C ILE A 73 -0.35 11.46 0.99
N GLN A 74 -0.22 12.15 -0.12
CA GLN A 74 0.76 13.22 -0.23
C GLN A 74 0.33 14.42 0.62
N CYS A 75 1.27 15.02 1.37
CA CYS A 75 0.99 16.19 2.21
C CYS A 75 0.89 17.47 1.35
N GLU A 76 -0.07 17.48 0.41
CA GLU A 76 -0.33 18.56 -0.56
C GLU A 76 -1.83 18.91 -0.60
N TYR A 77 -2.19 20.04 -1.25
CA TYR A 77 -3.50 20.67 -1.19
C TYR A 77 -4.70 19.75 -1.52
N PHE A 78 -4.59 18.92 -2.55
CA PHE A 78 -5.71 18.08 -2.99
C PHE A 78 -5.84 16.74 -2.26
N ALA A 79 -5.01 16.50 -1.25
CA ALA A 79 -4.95 15.22 -0.55
C ALA A 79 -6.29 14.82 0.07
N LEU A 80 -6.95 15.73 0.77
CA LEU A 80 -8.19 15.45 1.50
C LEU A 80 -9.39 15.24 0.58
N GLU A 81 -9.48 15.99 -0.52
CA GLU A 81 -10.58 15.82 -1.48
C GLU A 81 -10.53 14.43 -2.15
N GLY A 82 -9.32 14.00 -2.53
CA GLY A 82 -9.11 12.67 -3.12
C GLY A 82 -9.36 11.54 -2.13
N LEU A 83 -8.98 11.72 -0.87
CA LEU A 83 -9.08 10.70 0.17
C LEU A 83 -10.53 10.27 0.42
N GLY A 84 -11.47 11.21 0.54
CA GLY A 84 -12.89 10.88 0.76
C GLY A 84 -13.47 10.02 -0.38
N LYS A 85 -13.14 10.35 -1.63
CA LYS A 85 -13.58 9.58 -2.81
C LYS A 85 -12.97 8.17 -2.80
N LEU A 86 -11.68 8.05 -2.47
CA LEU A 86 -10.96 6.78 -2.42
C LEU A 86 -11.54 5.86 -1.32
N LEU A 87 -11.74 6.38 -0.11
CA LEU A 87 -12.32 5.60 0.99
C LEU A 87 -13.73 5.10 0.67
N ASN A 88 -14.56 5.92 0.02
CA ASN A 88 -15.87 5.48 -0.45
C ASN A 88 -15.76 4.34 -1.50
N THR A 89 -14.77 4.41 -2.38
CA THR A 89 -14.53 3.34 -3.36
C THR A 89 -14.07 2.05 -2.68
N ILE A 90 -13.15 2.12 -1.73
CA ILE A 90 -12.73 0.95 -0.94
C ILE A 90 -13.94 0.31 -0.25
N LYS A 91 -14.82 1.11 0.32
CA LYS A 91 -16.08 0.62 0.93
C LYS A 91 -16.97 -0.13 -0.07
N ILE A 92 -17.08 0.34 -1.30
CA ILE A 92 -17.84 -0.36 -2.36
C ILE A 92 -17.17 -1.70 -2.69
N ILE A 93 -15.85 -1.75 -2.75
CA ILE A 93 -15.09 -2.98 -3.00
C ILE A 93 -15.26 -3.98 -1.85
N GLN A 94 -15.18 -3.52 -0.61
CA GLN A 94 -15.48 -4.34 0.57
C GLN A 94 -16.87 -4.97 0.50
N GLN A 95 -17.87 -4.23 0.05
CA GLN A 95 -19.24 -4.73 -0.04
C GLN A 95 -19.52 -5.69 -1.21
N ARG A 96 -18.75 -5.57 -2.31
CA ARG A 96 -19.08 -6.25 -3.57
C ARG A 96 -18.07 -7.30 -4.01
N LEU A 97 -16.81 -7.12 -3.67
CA LEU A 97 -15.72 -7.95 -4.22
C LEU A 97 -14.92 -8.65 -3.13
N ASN A 98 -14.63 -7.97 -2.01
CA ASN A 98 -13.76 -8.51 -0.97
C ASN A 98 -14.20 -8.02 0.41
N ASN A 99 -15.09 -8.77 1.05
CA ASN A 99 -15.66 -8.40 2.36
C ASN A 99 -14.62 -8.40 3.50
N ASN A 100 -13.50 -9.09 3.29
CA ASN A 100 -12.42 -9.22 4.29
C ASN A 100 -11.34 -8.14 4.12
N LEU A 101 -11.40 -7.33 3.05
CA LEU A 101 -10.44 -6.26 2.83
C LEU A 101 -10.51 -5.25 3.97
N ILE A 102 -9.40 -5.02 4.65
CA ILE A 102 -9.30 -3.99 5.68
C ILE A 102 -8.46 -2.80 5.18
N ILE A 103 -8.63 -1.63 5.79
CA ILE A 103 -7.72 -0.51 5.59
C ILE A 103 -6.60 -0.65 6.61
N GLU A 104 -5.41 -1.05 6.16
CA GLU A 104 -4.21 -1.18 6.98
C GLU A 104 -3.83 0.14 7.66
N GLY A 105 -3.90 1.21 6.89
CA GLY A 105 -3.70 2.55 7.40
C GLY A 105 -3.50 3.60 6.30
N LEU A 106 -3.58 4.86 6.74
CA LEU A 106 -3.32 6.04 5.92
C LEU A 106 -1.86 6.46 6.12
N LEU A 107 -1.06 6.42 5.07
CA LEU A 107 0.37 6.74 5.11
C LEU A 107 0.61 8.16 4.57
N LEU A 108 0.97 9.08 5.45
CA LEU A 108 1.38 10.43 5.06
C LEU A 108 2.75 10.39 4.36
N THR A 109 2.82 10.93 3.15
CA THR A 109 4.02 10.91 2.31
C THR A 109 4.39 12.29 1.80
N MET A 110 5.59 12.42 1.23
CA MET A 110 6.10 13.68 0.66
C MET A 110 6.06 14.86 1.64
N TYR A 111 6.14 14.55 2.94
CA TYR A 111 6.07 15.55 3.99
C TYR A 111 7.31 16.45 4.01
N ASP A 112 7.10 17.76 4.01
CA ASP A 112 8.15 18.77 4.18
C ASP A 112 7.82 19.66 5.37
N THR A 113 8.59 19.52 6.45
CA THR A 113 8.40 20.27 7.71
C THR A 113 8.46 21.79 7.55
N ARG A 114 9.10 22.28 6.50
CA ARG A 114 9.25 23.73 6.23
C ARG A 114 7.99 24.34 5.63
N LEU A 115 7.10 23.52 5.08
CA LEU A 115 5.90 23.97 4.40
C LEU A 115 4.71 23.99 5.36
N ARG A 116 4.13 25.18 5.55
CA ARG A 116 2.93 25.35 6.38
C ARG A 116 1.77 24.45 5.89
N LEU A 117 1.60 24.35 4.58
CA LEU A 117 0.55 23.52 3.99
C LEU A 117 0.72 22.04 4.35
N SER A 118 1.94 21.49 4.25
CA SER A 118 2.22 20.11 4.65
C SER A 118 1.86 19.83 6.10
N ASN A 119 2.19 20.78 7.00
CA ASN A 119 1.84 20.66 8.43
C ASN A 119 0.32 20.68 8.64
N GLN A 120 -0.40 21.55 7.94
CA GLN A 120 -1.87 21.63 8.02
C GLN A 120 -2.53 20.32 7.53
N VAL A 121 -2.08 19.75 6.41
CA VAL A 121 -2.60 18.46 5.91
C VAL A 121 -2.37 17.35 6.93
N VAL A 122 -1.18 17.28 7.54
CA VAL A 122 -0.88 16.28 8.58
C VAL A 122 -1.83 16.43 9.78
N GLU A 123 -2.04 17.64 10.26
CA GLU A 123 -2.94 17.92 11.39
C GLU A 123 -4.40 17.54 11.06
N GLU A 124 -4.88 17.92 9.89
CA GLU A 124 -6.25 17.61 9.45
C GLU A 124 -6.48 16.11 9.28
N VAL A 125 -5.56 15.39 8.61
CA VAL A 125 -5.67 13.94 8.44
C VAL A 125 -5.65 13.25 9.81
N LYS A 126 -4.73 13.62 10.70
CA LYS A 126 -4.66 13.03 12.04
C LYS A 126 -5.89 13.34 12.88
N THR A 127 -6.46 14.53 12.76
CA THR A 127 -7.67 14.92 13.51
C THR A 127 -8.90 14.12 13.06
N HIS A 128 -9.05 13.90 11.75
CA HIS A 128 -10.24 13.24 11.20
C HIS A 128 -10.16 11.71 11.19
N PHE A 129 -8.95 11.15 11.09
CA PHE A 129 -8.76 9.71 10.90
C PHE A 129 -8.00 9.01 12.03
N GLN A 130 -7.46 9.77 12.99
CA GLN A 130 -6.89 9.29 14.26
C GLN A 130 -6.09 7.98 14.14
N ASP A 131 -6.62 6.89 14.67
CA ASP A 131 -5.96 5.59 14.75
C ASP A 131 -5.74 4.91 13.38
N MET A 132 -6.41 5.39 12.33
CA MET A 132 -6.17 4.90 10.97
C MET A 132 -4.88 5.43 10.36
N VAL A 133 -4.25 6.47 10.96
CA VAL A 133 -3.04 7.10 10.40
C VAL A 133 -1.80 6.45 10.98
N PHE A 134 -0.90 5.96 10.11
CA PHE A 134 0.40 5.47 10.56
C PHE A 134 1.14 6.54 11.39
N LYS A 135 1.81 6.12 12.44
CA LYS A 135 2.69 6.99 13.24
C LYS A 135 3.87 7.46 12.41
N THR A 136 4.35 6.59 11.54
CA THR A 136 5.44 6.87 10.59
C THR A 136 4.96 7.79 9.48
N ILE A 137 5.74 8.84 9.18
CA ILE A 137 5.53 9.76 8.06
C ILE A 137 6.72 9.68 7.12
N ILE A 138 6.47 9.53 5.82
CA ILE A 138 7.53 9.52 4.80
C ILE A 138 7.82 10.96 4.37
N HIS A 139 9.01 11.42 4.71
CA HIS A 139 9.45 12.76 4.34
C HIS A 139 9.87 12.84 2.87
N ARG A 140 9.69 14.01 2.28
CA ARG A 140 10.27 14.30 0.96
C ARG A 140 11.80 14.15 1.05
N ASN A 141 12.35 13.28 0.21
CA ASN A 141 13.77 12.94 0.23
C ASN A 141 14.27 12.69 -1.19
N VAL A 142 15.35 13.37 -1.59
CA VAL A 142 15.92 13.29 -2.94
C VAL A 142 16.45 11.87 -3.21
N ARG A 143 17.05 11.22 -2.21
CA ARG A 143 17.61 9.88 -2.35
C ARG A 143 16.57 8.83 -2.73
N LEU A 144 15.30 8.99 -2.25
CA LEU A 144 14.18 8.14 -2.66
C LEU A 144 13.84 8.30 -4.14
N GLY A 145 14.03 9.50 -4.70
CA GLY A 145 13.85 9.74 -6.13
C GLY A 145 15.02 9.26 -6.99
N GLU A 146 16.22 9.20 -6.43
CA GLU A 146 17.44 8.79 -7.14
C GLU A 146 17.58 7.27 -7.22
N SER A 147 17.31 6.54 -6.13
CA SER A 147 17.58 5.10 -6.02
C SER A 147 16.97 4.25 -7.17
N PRO A 148 15.75 4.51 -7.69
CA PRO A 148 15.22 3.76 -8.82
C PRO A 148 16.03 3.91 -10.11
N SER A 149 16.71 5.06 -10.30
CA SER A 149 17.58 5.30 -11.47
C SER A 149 18.80 4.39 -11.48
N PHE A 150 19.17 3.85 -10.32
CA PHE A 150 20.27 2.88 -10.14
C PHE A 150 19.77 1.44 -10.09
N GLY A 151 18.45 1.22 -10.14
CA GLY A 151 17.86 -0.11 -9.96
C GLY A 151 18.06 -0.68 -8.56
N GLU A 152 18.26 0.19 -7.55
CA GLU A 152 18.55 -0.19 -6.17
C GLU A 152 17.42 0.21 -5.24
N THR A 153 17.24 -0.56 -4.18
CA THR A 153 16.38 -0.13 -3.06
C THR A 153 17.08 1.02 -2.31
N ILE A 154 16.30 1.89 -1.68
CA ILE A 154 16.86 2.99 -0.89
C ILE A 154 17.78 2.50 0.23
N ILE A 155 17.55 1.32 0.76
CA ILE A 155 18.37 0.71 1.82
C ILE A 155 19.77 0.34 1.29
N ILE A 156 19.87 -0.10 0.03
CA ILE A 156 21.15 -0.39 -0.63
C ILE A 156 21.81 0.92 -1.08
N HIS A 157 21.03 1.83 -1.67
CA HIS A 157 21.53 3.07 -2.23
C HIS A 157 22.06 4.05 -1.17
N ASP A 158 21.29 4.28 -0.11
CA ASP A 158 21.66 5.16 1.02
C ASP A 158 20.88 4.77 2.28
N ALA A 159 21.36 3.76 3.01
CA ALA A 159 20.76 3.25 4.24
C ALA A 159 20.65 4.32 5.35
N SER A 160 21.52 5.35 5.32
CA SER A 160 21.55 6.42 6.31
C SER A 160 20.59 7.56 5.99
N SER A 161 20.03 7.59 4.79
CA SER A 161 19.10 8.63 4.38
C SER A 161 17.83 8.65 5.24
N LYS A 162 17.26 9.83 5.39
CA LYS A 162 15.97 9.98 6.09
C LYS A 162 14.87 9.14 5.43
N GLY A 163 14.93 8.98 4.11
CA GLY A 163 14.02 8.12 3.36
C GLY A 163 14.12 6.66 3.76
N ALA A 164 15.34 6.10 3.81
CA ALA A 164 15.59 4.72 4.24
C ALA A 164 15.08 4.48 5.66
N ILE A 165 15.43 5.37 6.58
CA ILE A 165 15.00 5.28 7.99
C ILE A 165 13.45 5.32 8.11
N ASN A 166 12.78 6.19 7.33
CA ASN A 166 11.32 6.26 7.37
C ASN A 166 10.68 4.94 6.87
N TYR A 167 11.18 4.35 5.78
CA TYR A 167 10.65 3.08 5.29
C TYR A 167 10.94 1.90 6.22
N LEU A 168 12.10 1.86 6.89
CA LEU A 168 12.37 0.86 7.92
C LEU A 168 11.45 0.99 9.13
N ASN A 169 11.15 2.22 9.55
CA ASN A 169 10.20 2.47 10.63
C ASN A 169 8.77 2.05 10.21
N LEU A 170 8.36 2.34 8.98
CA LEU A 170 7.07 1.90 8.45
C LEU A 170 6.98 0.37 8.43
N ALA A 171 8.00 -0.31 7.93
CA ALA A 171 8.03 -1.77 7.93
C ALA A 171 7.89 -2.34 9.34
N SER A 172 8.62 -1.79 10.31
CA SER A 172 8.52 -2.19 11.72
C SER A 172 7.14 -1.92 12.32
N GLU A 173 6.47 -0.82 11.92
CA GLU A 173 5.13 -0.48 12.39
C GLU A 173 4.10 -1.46 11.85
N ILE A 174 4.16 -1.80 10.55
CA ILE A 174 3.26 -2.77 9.91
C ILE A 174 3.43 -4.16 10.54
N ILE A 175 4.67 -4.64 10.66
CA ILE A 175 4.95 -5.98 11.23
C ILE A 175 4.38 -6.08 12.64
N LYS A 176 4.65 -5.11 13.51
CA LYS A 176 4.14 -5.12 14.89
C LYS A 176 2.62 -5.12 14.96
N LYS A 177 1.98 -4.31 14.12
CA LYS A 177 0.52 -4.24 14.08
C LYS A 177 -0.09 -5.59 13.70
N ASN A 178 0.45 -6.24 12.66
CA ASN A 178 -0.04 -7.54 12.22
C ASN A 178 0.24 -8.67 13.23
N GLU A 179 1.37 -8.62 13.95
CA GLU A 179 1.65 -9.57 15.04
C GLU A 179 0.67 -9.40 16.21
N GLU A 180 0.29 -8.18 16.56
CA GLU A 180 -0.68 -7.89 17.63
C GLU A 180 -2.09 -8.36 17.22
N GLU A 181 -2.50 -8.19 15.96
CA GLU A 181 -3.80 -8.65 15.45
C GLU A 181 -3.89 -10.19 15.50
N ILE A 182 -2.89 -10.92 15.01
CA ILE A 182 -2.83 -12.40 15.05
C ILE A 182 -2.94 -12.90 16.48
N THR A 183 -2.24 -12.25 17.41
CA THR A 183 -2.26 -12.65 18.83
C THR A 183 -3.64 -12.44 19.44
N THR A 184 -4.32 -11.37 19.09
CA THR A 184 -5.66 -11.03 19.61
C THR A 184 -6.73 -11.97 19.07
N GLU A 185 -6.67 -12.37 17.80
CA GLU A 185 -7.58 -13.34 17.19
C GLU A 185 -7.42 -14.72 17.83
N ALA A 186 -6.20 -15.19 18.05
CA ALA A 186 -5.92 -16.48 18.71
C ALA A 186 -6.54 -16.59 20.10
N PHE A 187 -6.55 -15.50 20.88
CA PHE A 187 -7.20 -15.47 22.20
C PHE A 187 -8.72 -15.33 22.16
N SER A 188 -9.31 -14.89 21.04
CA SER A 188 -10.77 -14.77 20.88
C SER A 188 -11.43 -16.10 20.52
N ASP A 189 -10.72 -16.99 19.82
CA ASP A 189 -11.22 -18.30 19.38
C ASP A 189 -11.17 -19.37 20.48
N GLU A 190 -10.52 -19.09 21.62
CA GLU A 190 -10.47 -19.99 22.79
C GLU A 190 -11.61 -19.74 23.81
N LYS A 191 -12.58 -18.89 23.51
CA LYS A 191 -13.74 -18.61 24.39
C LYS A 191 -15.05 -19.06 23.75
#